data_f9075d5d0c180bf7d47caffc2cec61f2
#
_entry.id   f9075d5d0c180bf7d47caffc2cec61f2
#
_cell.length_a   1.000
_cell.length_b   1.000
_cell.length_c   1.000
_cell.angle_alpha   90.00
_cell.angle_beta   90.00
_cell.angle_gamma   90.00
#
_symmetry.space_group_name_H-M   'P 1'
#
loop_
_entity.id
_entity.type
_entity.pdbx_description
1 polymer ?
#
loop_
_entity_poly.entity_id
_entity_poly.type
_entity_poly.pdbx_seq_one_letter_code
_entity_poly.pdbx_strand_id
1 'polypeptide(L)'
;MKNLKKALCLLLAVLMTVSLLAACGKKNDDNADGKKVFTVGIDAEYPPFSYLGDDGSYTGFDIEVARAACDLLGWEMKVFPVNWDQKLTQLDAKECDCIWSGMTILDSMKDAGYTLSAPYYDNTQVIMVKEGSDIKSSADLAGKVVAVQLGTSGDTLLSEGGDLESLTATFKSLIRSDSFLKCFTELSGGAVDAVIVDKPVATAYADKNAGFTILSEELGAEQYGIAFRADDKELCSSIEGAVKTLVDNGTYAKIAEKYPDIVNNLLFLN
;
A
#
# COMPACT_ATOMS: atom_id res chain seq x y z
N MET A 1 -3.75 -31.74 -62.23
CA MET A 1 -4.48 -31.90 -60.96
C MET A 1 -3.60 -32.07 -59.73
N LYS A 2 -2.47 -32.79 -59.76
CA LYS A 2 -1.56 -32.94 -58.60
C LYS A 2 -0.85 -31.64 -58.17
N ASN A 3 -0.47 -30.78 -59.13
CA ASN A 3 0.24 -29.53 -58.85
C ASN A 3 -0.67 -28.41 -58.31
N LEU A 4 -1.97 -28.44 -58.67
CA LEU A 4 -2.95 -27.46 -58.17
C LEU A 4 -3.31 -27.74 -56.70
N LYS A 5 -3.37 -29.02 -56.27
CA LYS A 5 -3.58 -29.39 -54.86
C LYS A 5 -2.36 -29.04 -53.97
N LYS A 6 -1.13 -29.12 -54.49
CA LYS A 6 0.08 -28.69 -53.75
C LYS A 6 0.14 -27.16 -53.59
N ALA A 7 -0.24 -26.39 -54.61
CA ALA A 7 -0.34 -24.94 -54.53
C ALA A 7 -1.41 -24.46 -53.54
N LEU A 8 -2.58 -25.14 -53.51
CA LEU A 8 -3.64 -24.81 -52.56
C LEU A 8 -3.27 -25.14 -51.11
N CYS A 9 -2.55 -26.25 -50.87
CA CYS A 9 -2.06 -26.58 -49.53
C CYS A 9 -0.97 -25.62 -49.05
N LEU A 10 -0.11 -25.11 -49.93
CA LEU A 10 0.90 -24.10 -49.58
C LEU A 10 0.26 -22.74 -49.30
N LEU A 11 -0.77 -22.32 -50.02
CA LEU A 11 -1.53 -21.10 -49.74
C LEU A 11 -2.28 -21.16 -48.39
N LEU A 12 -2.87 -22.29 -48.06
CA LEU A 12 -3.52 -22.49 -46.75
C LEU A 12 -2.53 -22.51 -45.59
N ALA A 13 -1.32 -23.07 -45.78
CA ALA A 13 -0.27 -23.06 -44.76
C ALA A 13 0.29 -21.64 -44.50
N VAL A 14 0.42 -20.81 -45.53
CA VAL A 14 0.85 -19.41 -45.43
C VAL A 14 -0.22 -18.54 -44.78
N LEU A 15 -1.52 -18.78 -45.04
CA LEU A 15 -2.60 -18.07 -44.38
C LEU A 15 -2.68 -18.42 -42.87
N MET A 16 -2.40 -19.66 -42.47
CA MET A 16 -2.36 -20.05 -41.04
C MET A 16 -1.16 -19.48 -40.26
N THR A 17 -0.01 -19.25 -40.94
CA THR A 17 1.15 -18.66 -40.28
C THR A 17 1.03 -17.13 -40.10
N VAL A 18 0.29 -16.44 -40.96
CA VAL A 18 0.00 -15.00 -40.79
C VAL A 18 -0.98 -14.72 -39.67
N SER A 19 -1.93 -15.64 -39.39
CA SER A 19 -2.85 -15.50 -38.27
C SER A 19 -2.22 -15.80 -36.91
N LEU A 20 -1.05 -16.47 -36.83
CA LEU A 20 -0.33 -16.71 -35.58
C LEU A 20 0.63 -15.59 -35.18
N LEU A 21 0.99 -14.68 -36.10
CA LEU A 21 1.82 -13.52 -35.82
C LEU A 21 1.04 -12.27 -35.37
N ALA A 22 -0.29 -12.30 -35.47
CA ALA A 22 -1.15 -11.22 -34.97
C ALA A 22 -1.59 -11.41 -33.49
N ALA A 23 -1.18 -12.51 -32.82
CA ALA A 23 -1.57 -12.84 -31.46
C ALA A 23 -0.52 -12.38 -30.41
N CYS A 24 0.54 -11.66 -30.79
CA CYS A 24 1.39 -10.88 -29.89
C CYS A 24 0.90 -9.43 -29.83
N GLY A 25 -0.42 -9.23 -29.73
CA GLY A 25 -1.01 -7.96 -29.38
C GLY A 25 -0.90 -7.74 -27.88
N LYS A 26 -0.52 -6.52 -27.47
CA LYS A 26 -0.69 -5.99 -26.11
C LYS A 26 -1.92 -6.62 -25.49
N LYS A 27 -1.78 -7.22 -24.31
CA LYS A 27 -2.93 -7.47 -23.44
C LYS A 27 -3.61 -6.11 -23.28
N ASN A 28 -4.76 -5.92 -23.88
CA ASN A 28 -5.59 -4.76 -23.57
C ASN A 28 -6.06 -4.99 -22.13
N ASP A 29 -5.60 -4.16 -21.22
CA ASP A 29 -6.08 -4.10 -19.84
C ASP A 29 -7.48 -3.43 -19.78
N ASP A 30 -8.24 -3.47 -20.87
CA ASP A 30 -9.57 -2.92 -20.99
C ASP A 30 -10.64 -3.96 -20.58
N ASN A 31 -11.66 -3.51 -19.87
CA ASN A 31 -12.82 -4.35 -19.55
C ASN A 31 -13.72 -4.58 -20.80
N ALA A 32 -14.82 -5.35 -20.60
CA ALA A 32 -15.78 -5.64 -21.68
C ALA A 32 -16.43 -4.38 -22.30
N ASP A 33 -16.44 -3.25 -21.58
CA ASP A 33 -16.98 -1.95 -22.02
C ASP A 33 -15.90 -1.05 -22.67
N GLY A 34 -14.67 -1.55 -22.86
CA GLY A 34 -13.55 -0.81 -23.43
C GLY A 34 -12.95 0.25 -22.49
N LYS A 35 -13.25 0.20 -21.18
CA LYS A 35 -12.62 1.05 -20.18
C LYS A 35 -11.33 0.44 -19.72
N LYS A 36 -10.30 1.29 -19.54
CA LYS A 36 -9.05 0.89 -18.90
C LYS A 36 -9.36 0.40 -17.48
N VAL A 37 -8.84 -0.77 -17.13
CA VAL A 37 -8.86 -1.29 -15.76
C VAL A 37 -7.61 -0.80 -15.04
N PHE A 38 -7.77 -0.26 -13.83
CA PHE A 38 -6.69 0.16 -12.94
C PHE A 38 -6.81 -0.60 -11.61
N THR A 39 -5.82 -1.42 -11.33
CA THR A 39 -5.81 -2.30 -10.15
C THR A 39 -4.89 -1.72 -9.07
N VAL A 40 -5.50 -1.38 -7.93
CA VAL A 40 -4.80 -0.80 -6.78
C VAL A 40 -4.44 -1.90 -5.79
N GLY A 41 -3.15 -2.09 -5.56
CA GLY A 41 -2.60 -2.99 -4.53
C GLY A 41 -2.66 -2.34 -3.16
N ILE A 42 -3.25 -3.03 -2.20
CA ILE A 42 -3.48 -2.51 -0.84
C ILE A 42 -3.12 -3.53 0.24
N ASP A 43 -2.77 -3.03 1.44
CA ASP A 43 -2.98 -3.76 2.67
C ASP A 43 -4.46 -3.65 3.06
N ALA A 44 -5.13 -4.78 3.22
CA ALA A 44 -6.57 -4.83 3.53
C ALA A 44 -6.88 -4.67 5.02
N GLU A 45 -5.87 -4.54 5.87
CA GLU A 45 -5.97 -4.41 7.34
C GLU A 45 -5.27 -3.14 7.85
N TYR A 46 -5.29 -2.05 7.04
CA TYR A 46 -4.58 -0.80 7.29
C TYR A 46 -5.51 0.43 7.42
N PRO A 47 -6.42 0.45 8.42
CA PRO A 47 -7.26 1.63 8.66
C PRO A 47 -6.40 2.81 9.16
N PRO A 48 -6.77 4.06 8.81
CA PRO A 48 -7.96 4.47 8.06
C PRO A 48 -7.74 4.57 6.54
N PHE A 49 -6.60 4.11 5.99
CA PHE A 49 -6.24 4.30 4.57
C PHE A 49 -6.86 3.25 3.65
N SER A 50 -6.76 1.96 4.01
CA SER A 50 -7.31 0.86 3.23
C SER A 50 -7.65 -0.33 4.12
N TYR A 51 -8.90 -0.75 4.11
CA TYR A 51 -9.38 -1.85 4.94
C TYR A 51 -10.68 -2.41 4.41
N LEU A 52 -11.06 -3.60 4.90
CA LEU A 52 -12.35 -4.20 4.61
C LEU A 52 -13.41 -3.55 5.50
N GLY A 53 -14.42 -2.92 4.88
CA GLY A 53 -15.55 -2.32 5.58
C GLY A 53 -16.58 -3.35 6.07
N ASP A 54 -17.52 -2.91 6.90
CA ASP A 54 -18.55 -3.78 7.48
C ASP A 54 -19.50 -4.36 6.43
N ASP A 55 -19.61 -3.73 5.26
CA ASP A 55 -20.40 -4.18 4.11
C ASP A 55 -19.67 -5.21 3.23
N GLY A 56 -18.43 -5.56 3.60
CA GLY A 56 -17.59 -6.49 2.84
C GLY A 56 -16.89 -5.85 1.63
N SER A 57 -17.00 -4.53 1.44
CA SER A 57 -16.26 -3.80 0.41
C SER A 57 -14.97 -3.20 0.97
N TYR A 58 -13.96 -3.02 0.11
CA TYR A 58 -12.76 -2.27 0.50
C TYR A 58 -13.04 -0.77 0.53
N THR A 59 -12.63 -0.13 1.60
CA THR A 59 -12.83 1.28 1.90
C THR A 59 -11.59 1.87 2.59
N GLY A 60 -11.64 3.16 2.92
CA GLY A 60 -10.56 3.92 3.52
C GLY A 60 -10.18 5.11 2.66
N PHE A 61 -9.40 6.01 3.23
CA PHE A 61 -9.04 7.28 2.58
C PHE A 61 -8.40 7.05 1.21
N ASP A 62 -7.36 6.20 1.14
CA ASP A 62 -6.65 5.92 -0.11
C ASP A 62 -7.56 5.28 -1.16
N ILE A 63 -8.43 4.36 -0.74
CA ILE A 63 -9.40 3.69 -1.62
C ILE A 63 -10.41 4.69 -2.18
N GLU A 64 -10.92 5.61 -1.36
CA GLU A 64 -11.91 6.58 -1.83
C GLU A 64 -11.28 7.62 -2.77
N VAL A 65 -10.05 8.06 -2.49
CA VAL A 65 -9.32 8.97 -3.40
C VAL A 65 -8.98 8.26 -4.70
N ALA A 66 -8.49 7.01 -4.65
CA ALA A 66 -8.19 6.22 -5.85
C ALA A 66 -9.43 6.00 -6.71
N ARG A 67 -10.58 5.69 -6.09
CA ARG A 67 -11.86 5.53 -6.79
C ARG A 67 -12.28 6.82 -7.47
N ALA A 68 -12.24 7.95 -6.77
CA ALA A 68 -12.59 9.26 -7.33
C ALA A 68 -11.64 9.66 -8.49
N ALA A 69 -10.34 9.32 -8.39
CA ALA A 69 -9.38 9.56 -9.46
C ALA A 69 -9.70 8.70 -10.70
N CYS A 70 -10.01 7.41 -10.51
CA CYS A 70 -10.42 6.52 -11.60
C CYS A 70 -11.74 6.99 -12.26
N ASP A 71 -12.74 7.40 -11.48
CA ASP A 71 -13.99 7.93 -12.00
C ASP A 71 -13.76 9.18 -12.87
N LEU A 72 -12.88 10.09 -12.43
CA LEU A 72 -12.49 11.27 -13.19
C LEU A 72 -11.81 10.92 -14.51
N LEU A 73 -10.97 9.86 -14.51
CA LEU A 73 -10.25 9.38 -15.70
C LEU A 73 -11.12 8.47 -16.60
N GLY A 74 -12.33 8.11 -16.17
CA GLY A 74 -13.20 7.18 -16.89
C GLY A 74 -12.68 5.72 -16.84
N TRP A 75 -11.87 5.37 -15.85
CA TRP A 75 -11.29 4.03 -15.66
C TRP A 75 -12.16 3.18 -14.74
N GLU A 76 -12.07 1.86 -14.87
CA GLU A 76 -12.60 0.90 -13.90
C GLU A 76 -11.56 0.62 -12.84
N MET A 77 -11.86 0.92 -11.56
CA MET A 77 -10.98 0.58 -10.45
C MET A 77 -11.22 -0.83 -9.96
N LYS A 78 -10.15 -1.58 -9.77
CA LYS A 78 -10.11 -2.84 -9.02
C LYS A 78 -9.20 -2.72 -7.82
N VAL A 79 -9.52 -3.46 -6.77
CA VAL A 79 -8.70 -3.54 -5.56
C VAL A 79 -8.09 -4.93 -5.50
N PHE A 80 -6.80 -4.99 -5.21
CA PHE A 80 -6.05 -6.22 -5.05
C PHE A 80 -5.35 -6.24 -3.68
N PRO A 81 -5.80 -7.05 -2.71
CA PRO A 81 -5.10 -7.21 -1.46
C PRO A 81 -3.73 -7.86 -1.69
N VAL A 82 -2.67 -7.16 -1.33
CA VAL A 82 -1.30 -7.68 -1.42
C VAL A 82 -0.87 -8.31 -0.10
N ASN A 83 0.04 -9.28 -0.18
CA ASN A 83 0.87 -9.60 0.97
C ASN A 83 1.88 -8.44 1.13
N TRP A 84 1.80 -7.71 2.25
CA TRP A 84 2.56 -6.47 2.40
C TRP A 84 4.08 -6.65 2.26
N ASP A 85 4.61 -7.75 2.76
CA ASP A 85 6.02 -8.10 2.60
C ASP A 85 6.41 -8.35 1.13
N GLN A 86 5.46 -8.81 0.30
CA GLN A 86 5.65 -9.11 -1.11
C GLN A 86 5.13 -8.02 -2.06
N LYS A 87 4.70 -6.86 -1.54
CA LYS A 87 4.01 -5.82 -2.31
C LYS A 87 4.73 -5.41 -3.59
N LEU A 88 6.05 -5.20 -3.53
CA LEU A 88 6.82 -4.80 -4.71
C LEU A 88 7.00 -5.97 -5.70
N THR A 89 7.18 -7.18 -5.21
CA THR A 89 7.22 -8.40 -6.06
C THR A 89 5.90 -8.59 -6.81
N GLN A 90 4.76 -8.38 -6.14
CA GLN A 90 3.43 -8.48 -6.75
C GLN A 90 3.18 -7.33 -7.75
N LEU A 91 3.68 -6.11 -7.46
CA LEU A 91 3.66 -4.99 -8.39
C LEU A 91 4.47 -5.31 -9.67
N ASP A 92 5.68 -5.85 -9.52
CA ASP A 92 6.55 -6.24 -10.64
C ASP A 92 5.95 -7.40 -11.45
N ALA A 93 5.26 -8.32 -10.79
CA ALA A 93 4.51 -9.42 -11.43
C ALA A 93 3.25 -8.94 -12.16
N LYS A 94 2.90 -7.64 -12.07
CA LYS A 94 1.70 -7.02 -12.66
C LYS A 94 0.38 -7.59 -12.12
N GLU A 95 0.37 -7.99 -10.86
CA GLU A 95 -0.86 -8.36 -10.15
C GLU A 95 -1.69 -7.13 -9.79
N CYS A 96 -1.02 -5.98 -9.64
CA CYS A 96 -1.62 -4.65 -9.52
C CYS A 96 -0.85 -3.63 -10.36
N ASP A 97 -1.41 -2.43 -10.53
CA ASP A 97 -0.82 -1.34 -11.31
C ASP A 97 -0.06 -0.34 -10.44
N CYS A 98 -0.43 -0.25 -9.19
CA CYS A 98 0.26 0.55 -8.18
C CYS A 98 0.12 -0.08 -6.80
N ILE A 99 0.95 0.36 -5.85
CA ILE A 99 0.73 0.16 -4.41
C ILE A 99 0.29 1.50 -3.83
N TRP A 100 -0.94 1.54 -3.30
CA TRP A 100 -1.53 2.75 -2.72
C TRP A 100 -2.29 2.39 -1.44
N SER A 101 -1.61 2.46 -0.30
CA SER A 101 -2.09 1.97 0.99
C SER A 101 -1.17 2.48 2.12
N GLY A 102 -1.12 3.80 2.33
CA GLY A 102 -0.22 4.39 3.30
C GLY A 102 1.23 3.96 3.11
N MET A 103 1.69 3.88 1.86
CA MET A 103 2.99 3.32 1.57
C MET A 103 4.10 4.36 1.71
N THR A 104 5.05 4.10 2.59
CA THR A 104 6.21 4.96 2.82
C THR A 104 7.12 5.04 1.61
N ILE A 105 7.49 6.26 1.22
CA ILE A 105 8.49 6.51 0.19
C ILE A 105 9.88 6.25 0.77
N LEU A 106 10.51 5.15 0.39
CA LEU A 106 11.86 4.79 0.81
C LEU A 106 12.89 5.10 -0.28
N ASP A 107 14.08 5.53 0.12
CA ASP A 107 15.18 5.77 -0.84
C ASP A 107 15.59 4.48 -1.56
N SER A 108 15.54 3.33 -0.87
CA SER A 108 15.79 2.03 -1.51
C SER A 108 14.85 1.72 -2.68
N MET A 109 13.61 2.24 -2.67
CA MET A 109 12.69 2.08 -3.79
C MET A 109 13.08 2.98 -4.96
N LYS A 110 13.55 4.20 -4.69
CA LYS A 110 14.10 5.11 -5.71
C LYS A 110 15.35 4.50 -6.36
N ASP A 111 16.24 3.96 -5.54
CA ASP A 111 17.48 3.31 -5.99
C ASP A 111 17.18 2.06 -6.82
N ALA A 112 16.14 1.31 -6.49
CA ALA A 112 15.64 0.18 -7.28
C ALA A 112 14.90 0.61 -8.57
N GLY A 113 14.69 1.91 -8.77
CA GLY A 113 14.14 2.48 -9.99
C GLY A 113 12.61 2.55 -10.06
N TYR A 114 11.90 2.29 -8.97
CA TYR A 114 10.43 2.47 -8.96
C TYR A 114 10.04 3.92 -9.23
N THR A 115 8.93 4.11 -9.94
CA THR A 115 8.30 5.41 -10.10
C THR A 115 7.42 5.68 -8.89
N LEU A 116 7.67 6.78 -8.18
CA LEU A 116 6.95 7.16 -6.97
C LEU A 116 6.22 8.48 -7.22
N SER A 117 5.00 8.60 -6.70
CA SER A 117 4.28 9.87 -6.71
C SER A 117 4.92 10.90 -5.78
N ALA A 118 4.51 12.15 -5.90
CA ALA A 118 4.70 13.14 -4.84
C ALA A 118 4.07 12.61 -3.54
N PRO A 119 4.64 12.96 -2.37
CA PRO A 119 4.07 12.57 -1.09
C PRO A 119 2.71 13.24 -0.87
N TYR A 120 1.79 12.50 -0.22
CA TYR A 120 0.45 13.01 0.08
C TYR A 120 0.12 13.08 1.57
N TYR A 121 0.93 12.44 2.44
CA TYR A 121 0.69 12.35 3.87
C TYR A 121 2.00 12.33 4.65
N ASP A 122 2.07 13.10 5.75
CA ASP A 122 3.16 13.02 6.74
C ASP A 122 2.79 12.03 7.84
N ASN A 123 3.63 11.01 8.03
CA ASN A 123 3.45 9.97 9.05
C ASN A 123 4.60 9.95 10.04
N THR A 124 4.37 9.27 11.16
CA THR A 124 5.40 8.91 12.13
C THR A 124 5.12 7.54 12.72
N GLN A 125 6.19 6.83 13.10
CA GLN A 125 6.10 5.58 13.84
C GLN A 125 5.96 5.88 15.34
N VAL A 126 5.09 5.13 16.02
CA VAL A 126 4.84 5.24 17.46
C VAL A 126 4.89 3.87 18.15
N ILE A 127 4.91 3.90 19.48
CA ILE A 127 4.83 2.71 20.32
C ILE A 127 3.42 2.59 20.87
N MET A 128 2.78 1.46 20.65
CA MET A 128 1.50 1.10 21.24
C MET A 128 1.71 0.02 22.29
N VAL A 129 1.11 0.21 23.47
CA VAL A 129 1.20 -0.69 24.61
C VAL A 129 -0.19 -0.94 25.22
N LYS A 130 -0.31 -1.93 26.09
CA LYS A 130 -1.54 -2.08 26.88
C LYS A 130 -1.70 -0.93 27.87
N GLU A 131 -2.92 -0.53 28.13
CA GLU A 131 -3.24 0.42 29.19
C GLU A 131 -2.68 -0.07 30.54
N GLY A 132 -2.06 0.84 31.30
CA GLY A 132 -1.41 0.49 32.58
C GLY A 132 -0.03 -0.16 32.44
N SER A 133 0.52 -0.28 31.22
CA SER A 133 1.89 -0.76 31.02
C SER A 133 2.92 0.16 31.71
N ASP A 134 4.01 -0.43 32.19
CA ASP A 134 5.17 0.30 32.73
C ASP A 134 6.05 0.93 31.66
N ILE A 135 5.86 0.55 30.39
CA ILE A 135 6.58 1.11 29.23
C ILE A 135 6.05 2.52 28.99
N LYS A 136 6.92 3.53 29.03
CA LYS A 136 6.57 4.94 28.84
C LYS A 136 7.39 5.60 27.72
N SER A 137 8.46 4.96 27.27
CA SER A 137 9.38 5.43 26.24
C SER A 137 10.05 4.27 25.52
N SER A 138 10.73 4.56 24.41
CA SER A 138 11.55 3.55 23.69
C SER A 138 12.63 2.92 24.55
N ALA A 139 13.19 3.66 25.52
CA ALA A 139 14.19 3.13 26.45
C ALA A 139 13.66 1.96 27.32
N ASP A 140 12.35 1.95 27.61
CA ASP A 140 11.71 0.91 28.42
C ASP A 140 11.46 -0.39 27.63
N LEU A 141 11.72 -0.39 26.32
CA LEU A 141 11.64 -1.59 25.48
C LEU A 141 12.79 -2.57 25.68
N ALA A 142 13.83 -2.17 26.40
CA ALA A 142 14.95 -3.07 26.75
C ALA A 142 14.46 -4.30 27.50
N GLY A 143 14.80 -5.49 26.99
CA GLY A 143 14.36 -6.78 27.54
C GLY A 143 12.89 -7.14 27.30
N LYS A 144 12.15 -6.36 26.51
CA LYS A 144 10.74 -6.58 26.14
C LYS A 144 10.61 -7.37 24.84
N VAL A 145 9.45 -7.96 24.64
CA VAL A 145 9.05 -8.57 23.37
C VAL A 145 8.27 -7.51 22.58
N VAL A 146 8.81 -7.11 21.45
CA VAL A 146 8.22 -6.05 20.60
C VAL A 146 7.74 -6.67 19.30
N ALA A 147 6.57 -6.25 18.81
CA ALA A 147 6.05 -6.67 17.52
C ALA A 147 6.05 -5.52 16.52
N VAL A 148 6.14 -5.89 15.24
CA VAL A 148 6.00 -5.01 14.07
C VAL A 148 5.40 -5.79 12.91
N GLN A 149 4.69 -5.13 12.00
CA GLN A 149 4.28 -5.79 10.76
C GLN A 149 5.48 -5.91 9.82
N LEU A 150 5.69 -7.12 9.29
CA LEU A 150 6.76 -7.45 8.35
C LEU A 150 6.65 -6.60 7.07
N GLY A 151 7.79 -6.10 6.59
CA GLY A 151 7.89 -5.35 5.34
C GLY A 151 7.36 -3.92 5.41
N THR A 152 7.07 -3.38 6.61
CA THR A 152 6.73 -1.96 6.82
C THR A 152 7.98 -1.11 6.97
N SER A 153 7.81 0.21 6.98
CA SER A 153 8.86 1.17 7.34
C SER A 153 9.33 0.97 8.79
N GLY A 154 8.41 0.69 9.71
CA GLY A 154 8.74 0.33 11.09
C GLY A 154 9.66 -0.89 11.17
N ASP A 155 9.39 -1.93 10.38
CA ASP A 155 10.29 -3.09 10.29
C ASP A 155 11.66 -2.71 9.70
N THR A 156 11.68 -1.84 8.69
CA THR A 156 12.93 -1.34 8.10
C THR A 156 13.77 -0.57 9.12
N LEU A 157 13.16 0.32 9.90
CA LEU A 157 13.84 1.08 10.96
C LEU A 157 14.46 0.16 12.02
N LEU A 158 13.81 -0.96 12.34
CA LEU A 158 14.21 -1.93 13.36
C LEU A 158 15.20 -3.00 12.85
N SER A 159 15.42 -3.07 11.55
CA SER A 159 16.27 -4.07 10.90
C SER A 159 17.75 -3.65 10.88
N GLU A 160 18.63 -4.55 10.48
CA GLU A 160 20.06 -4.28 10.27
C GLU A 160 20.25 -3.10 9.29
N GLY A 161 21.04 -2.11 9.70
CA GLY A 161 21.25 -0.87 8.96
C GLY A 161 20.14 0.17 9.10
N GLY A 162 19.05 -0.13 9.82
CA GLY A 162 17.98 0.83 10.13
C GLY A 162 18.33 1.74 11.30
N ASP A 163 17.70 2.91 11.35
CA ASP A 163 18.00 3.94 12.37
C ASP A 163 17.74 3.49 13.80
N LEU A 164 16.88 2.48 14.00
CA LEU A 164 16.54 1.91 15.31
C LEU A 164 17.19 0.54 15.56
N GLU A 165 18.18 0.12 14.77
CA GLU A 165 18.89 -1.14 14.97
C GLU A 165 19.46 -1.26 16.38
N SER A 166 20.08 -0.19 16.89
CA SER A 166 20.65 -0.17 18.26
C SER A 166 19.58 -0.35 19.34
N LEU A 167 18.37 0.18 19.12
CA LEU A 167 17.24 -0.01 20.01
C LEU A 167 16.77 -1.48 19.94
N THR A 168 16.64 -2.03 18.75
CA THR A 168 16.25 -3.43 18.52
C THR A 168 17.19 -4.41 19.22
N ALA A 169 18.48 -4.13 19.24
CA ALA A 169 19.49 -4.96 19.94
C ALA A 169 19.25 -5.05 21.46
N THR A 170 18.48 -4.14 22.05
CA THR A 170 18.11 -4.17 23.48
C THR A 170 16.88 -5.03 23.77
N PHE A 171 16.08 -5.37 22.78
CA PHE A 171 14.85 -6.14 22.95
C PHE A 171 15.16 -7.58 23.41
N LYS A 172 14.22 -8.17 24.13
CA LYS A 172 14.26 -9.61 24.36
C LYS A 172 14.05 -10.38 23.06
N SER A 173 13.11 -9.89 22.23
CA SER A 173 12.87 -10.39 20.88
C SER A 173 12.05 -9.39 20.07
N LEU A 174 12.26 -9.35 18.75
CA LEU A 174 11.40 -8.68 17.77
C LEU A 174 10.58 -9.74 17.04
N ILE A 175 9.26 -9.61 17.12
CA ILE A 175 8.28 -10.46 16.42
C ILE A 175 7.81 -9.73 15.19
N ARG A 176 7.99 -10.35 14.01
CA ARG A 176 7.48 -9.86 12.74
C ARG A 176 6.21 -10.60 12.40
N SER A 177 5.09 -9.88 12.35
CA SER A 177 3.77 -10.44 12.07
C SER A 177 3.28 -10.04 10.67
N ASP A 178 2.39 -10.82 10.08
CA ASP A 178 1.93 -10.62 8.70
C ASP A 178 1.02 -9.38 8.56
N SER A 179 0.41 -8.93 9.67
CA SER A 179 -0.45 -7.74 9.69
C SER A 179 -0.40 -7.02 11.04
N PHE A 180 -0.78 -5.74 11.07
CA PHE A 180 -0.94 -4.99 12.33
C PHE A 180 -2.06 -5.56 13.20
N LEU A 181 -3.15 -6.06 12.62
CA LEU A 181 -4.22 -6.70 13.39
C LEU A 181 -3.69 -7.89 14.20
N LYS A 182 -2.76 -8.68 13.63
CA LYS A 182 -2.09 -9.76 14.34
C LYS A 182 -1.19 -9.23 15.45
N CYS A 183 -0.41 -8.16 15.21
CA CYS A 183 0.40 -7.51 16.25
C CYS A 183 -0.47 -7.04 17.42
N PHE A 184 -1.61 -6.41 17.14
CA PHE A 184 -2.53 -5.93 18.18
C PHE A 184 -3.20 -7.08 18.94
N THR A 185 -3.52 -8.19 18.26
CA THR A 185 -4.03 -9.40 18.90
C THR A 185 -3.00 -10.00 19.87
N GLU A 186 -1.75 -10.06 19.46
CA GLU A 186 -0.62 -10.54 20.28
C GLU A 186 -0.37 -9.61 21.48
N LEU A 187 -0.47 -8.28 21.27
CA LEU A 187 -0.39 -7.29 22.34
C LEU A 187 -1.55 -7.45 23.34
N SER A 188 -2.79 -7.55 22.84
CA SER A 188 -3.97 -7.76 23.69
C SER A 188 -3.88 -9.04 24.51
N GLY A 189 -3.39 -10.13 23.90
CA GLY A 189 -3.18 -11.42 24.53
C GLY A 189 -1.98 -11.46 25.49
N GLY A 190 -1.10 -10.44 25.49
CA GLY A 190 0.11 -10.39 26.31
C GLY A 190 1.25 -11.28 25.80
N ALA A 191 1.21 -11.71 24.55
CA ALA A 191 2.29 -12.42 23.86
C ALA A 191 3.45 -11.47 23.53
N VAL A 192 3.15 -10.19 23.29
CA VAL A 192 4.12 -9.11 23.13
C VAL A 192 3.83 -7.98 24.13
N ASP A 193 4.85 -7.20 24.46
CA ASP A 193 4.78 -6.10 25.43
C ASP A 193 4.46 -4.77 24.76
N ALA A 194 4.85 -4.60 23.50
CA ALA A 194 4.63 -3.38 22.70
C ALA A 194 4.55 -3.70 21.21
N VAL A 195 3.93 -2.80 20.46
CA VAL A 195 3.89 -2.80 18.98
C VAL A 195 4.45 -1.48 18.47
N ILE A 196 5.39 -1.55 17.51
CA ILE A 196 5.80 -0.36 16.74
C ILE A 196 4.94 -0.32 15.50
N VAL A 197 4.30 0.85 15.27
CA VAL A 197 3.21 0.98 14.31
C VAL A 197 3.06 2.42 13.84
N ASP A 198 2.50 2.60 12.66
CA ASP A 198 2.11 3.90 12.12
C ASP A 198 1.06 4.57 13.02
N LYS A 199 1.29 5.83 13.36
CA LYS A 199 0.44 6.58 14.31
C LYS A 199 -1.05 6.56 13.94
N PRO A 200 -1.46 6.80 12.67
CA PRO A 200 -2.87 6.77 12.30
C PRO A 200 -3.50 5.38 12.44
N VAL A 201 -2.74 4.31 12.19
CA VAL A 201 -3.23 2.92 12.36
C VAL A 201 -3.41 2.60 13.83
N ALA A 202 -2.45 2.99 14.67
CA ALA A 202 -2.57 2.86 16.14
C ALA A 202 -3.80 3.61 16.66
N THR A 203 -4.01 4.85 16.21
CA THR A 203 -5.16 5.68 16.60
C THR A 203 -6.47 5.02 16.17
N ALA A 204 -6.61 4.65 14.90
CA ALA A 204 -7.82 4.02 14.38
C ALA A 204 -8.16 2.69 15.09
N TYR A 205 -7.14 1.96 15.54
CA TYR A 205 -7.35 0.73 16.32
C TYR A 205 -7.77 1.03 17.76
N ALA A 206 -7.07 1.96 18.46
CA ALA A 206 -7.36 2.31 19.84
C ALA A 206 -8.75 2.93 20.02
N ASP A 207 -9.21 3.71 19.03
CA ASP A 207 -10.55 4.34 19.05
C ASP A 207 -11.69 3.31 19.04
N LYS A 208 -11.45 2.15 18.43
CA LYS A 208 -12.42 1.05 18.35
C LYS A 208 -12.23 0.01 19.45
N ASN A 209 -11.07 -0.02 20.10
CA ASN A 209 -10.69 -1.06 21.03
C ASN A 209 -10.08 -0.44 22.29
N ALA A 210 -10.80 -0.49 23.42
CA ALA A 210 -10.29 -0.01 24.69
C ALA A 210 -9.12 -0.87 25.22
N GLY A 211 -8.32 -0.33 26.12
CA GLY A 211 -7.27 -1.04 26.82
C GLY A 211 -5.87 -0.90 26.20
N PHE A 212 -5.69 0.09 25.32
CA PHE A 212 -4.40 0.41 24.72
C PHE A 212 -4.01 1.87 24.96
N THR A 213 -2.71 2.11 24.97
CA THR A 213 -2.11 3.45 25.08
C THR A 213 -1.08 3.62 23.96
N ILE A 214 -1.16 4.72 23.23
CA ILE A 214 -0.18 5.16 22.26
C ILE A 214 0.76 6.11 23.00
N LEU A 215 2.06 5.80 23.00
CA LEU A 215 3.06 6.67 23.62
C LEU A 215 3.25 7.94 22.79
N SER A 216 3.58 9.05 23.47
CA SER A 216 3.79 10.34 22.80
C SER A 216 5.12 10.45 22.07
N GLU A 217 6.05 9.51 22.30
CA GLU A 217 7.34 9.47 21.62
C GLU A 217 7.15 9.02 20.15
N GLU A 218 7.73 9.78 19.24
CA GLU A 218 7.75 9.49 17.82
C GLU A 218 9.12 8.90 17.44
N LEU A 219 9.11 7.75 16.76
CA LEU A 219 10.32 6.97 16.48
C LEU A 219 10.94 7.25 15.11
N GLY A 220 10.20 7.90 14.21
CA GLY A 220 10.68 8.23 12.88
C GLY A 220 9.60 8.92 12.06
N ALA A 221 9.95 10.04 11.42
CA ALA A 221 9.08 10.73 10.48
C ALA A 221 9.25 10.15 9.08
N GLU A 222 8.17 10.03 8.35
CA GLU A 222 8.15 9.49 7.00
C GLU A 222 7.00 10.08 6.17
N GLN A 223 7.02 9.84 4.87
CA GLN A 223 5.98 10.34 3.96
C GLN A 223 5.39 9.19 3.15
N TYR A 224 4.06 9.21 3.01
CA TYR A 224 3.37 8.26 2.14
C TYR A 224 3.26 8.78 0.72
N GLY A 225 3.41 7.86 -0.22
CA GLY A 225 3.21 8.06 -1.65
C GLY A 225 2.62 6.83 -2.31
N ILE A 226 2.52 6.90 -3.63
CA ILE A 226 2.03 5.80 -4.46
C ILE A 226 3.20 5.24 -5.23
N ALA A 227 3.40 3.92 -5.22
CA ALA A 227 4.44 3.27 -6.01
C ALA A 227 3.89 2.66 -7.30
N PHE A 228 4.66 2.83 -8.35
CA PHE A 228 4.45 2.26 -9.67
C PHE A 228 5.74 1.57 -10.14
N ARG A 229 5.64 0.68 -11.13
CA ARG A 229 6.82 0.11 -11.78
C ARG A 229 7.66 1.19 -12.45
N ALA A 230 8.92 0.91 -12.71
CA ALA A 230 9.88 1.85 -13.32
C ALA A 230 9.38 2.48 -14.64
N ASP A 231 8.70 1.69 -15.46
CA ASP A 231 8.23 2.11 -16.78
C ASP A 231 6.85 2.78 -16.78
N ASP A 232 6.14 2.79 -15.64
CA ASP A 232 4.75 3.27 -15.53
C ASP A 232 4.66 4.79 -15.21
N LYS A 233 5.61 5.58 -15.69
CA LYS A 233 5.67 7.05 -15.44
C LYS A 233 4.44 7.79 -15.92
N GLU A 234 3.92 7.42 -17.10
CA GLU A 234 2.69 8.03 -17.64
C GLU A 234 1.47 7.69 -16.80
N LEU A 235 1.44 6.46 -16.24
CA LEU A 235 0.38 6.04 -15.33
C LEU A 235 0.41 6.84 -14.02
N CYS A 236 1.59 6.98 -13.42
CA CYS A 236 1.82 7.82 -12.24
C CYS A 236 1.35 9.26 -12.50
N SER A 237 1.82 9.88 -13.59
CA SER A 237 1.44 11.25 -13.94
C SER A 237 -0.07 11.42 -14.18
N SER A 238 -0.74 10.40 -14.73
CA SER A 238 -2.19 10.42 -14.93
C SER A 238 -2.95 10.42 -13.59
N ILE A 239 -2.52 9.59 -12.64
CA ILE A 239 -3.10 9.51 -11.29
C ILE A 239 -2.82 10.80 -10.52
N GLU A 240 -1.58 11.31 -10.52
CA GLU A 240 -1.25 12.58 -9.86
C GLU A 240 -2.06 13.76 -10.42
N GLY A 241 -2.23 13.83 -11.74
CA GLY A 241 -3.07 14.83 -12.38
C GLY A 241 -4.54 14.73 -11.99
N ALA A 242 -5.06 13.52 -11.85
CA ALA A 242 -6.42 13.30 -11.37
C ALA A 242 -6.55 13.70 -9.89
N VAL A 243 -5.63 13.28 -9.02
CA VAL A 243 -5.62 13.68 -7.59
C VAL A 243 -5.55 15.20 -7.45
N LYS A 244 -4.66 15.87 -8.22
CA LYS A 244 -4.62 17.33 -8.24
C LYS A 244 -5.97 17.94 -8.61
N THR A 245 -6.66 17.41 -9.61
CA THR A 245 -7.99 17.88 -10.00
C THR A 245 -9.02 17.67 -8.87
N LEU A 246 -8.93 16.55 -8.13
CA LEU A 246 -9.78 16.31 -6.95
C LEU A 246 -9.52 17.33 -5.83
N VAL A 247 -8.27 17.73 -5.64
CA VAL A 247 -7.89 18.81 -4.71
C VAL A 247 -8.49 20.14 -5.18
N ASP A 248 -8.24 20.52 -6.44
CA ASP A 248 -8.66 21.80 -7.00
C ASP A 248 -10.21 21.97 -7.01
N ASN A 249 -10.97 20.87 -7.16
CA ASN A 249 -12.44 20.89 -7.18
C ASN A 249 -13.10 20.62 -5.81
N GLY A 250 -12.29 20.42 -4.76
CA GLY A 250 -12.73 20.19 -3.39
C GLY A 250 -13.22 18.75 -3.08
N THR A 251 -13.15 17.82 -4.03
CA THR A 251 -13.55 16.42 -3.80
C THR A 251 -12.61 15.74 -2.80
N TYR A 252 -11.30 15.99 -2.91
CA TYR A 252 -10.30 15.47 -1.97
C TYR A 252 -10.60 15.89 -0.53
N ALA A 253 -10.91 17.18 -0.31
CA ALA A 253 -11.27 17.72 1.01
C ALA A 253 -12.54 17.05 1.57
N LYS A 254 -13.58 16.85 0.73
CA LYS A 254 -14.80 16.14 1.16
C LYS A 254 -14.56 14.69 1.54
N ILE A 255 -13.62 14.00 0.87
CA ILE A 255 -13.22 12.66 1.27
C ILE A 255 -12.50 12.72 2.62
N ALA A 256 -11.56 13.66 2.78
CA ALA A 256 -10.79 13.83 4.01
C ALA A 256 -11.66 14.12 5.25
N GLU A 257 -12.79 14.84 5.10
CA GLU A 257 -13.74 15.10 6.18
C GLU A 257 -14.28 13.83 6.87
N LYS A 258 -14.26 12.69 6.17
CA LYS A 258 -14.67 11.39 6.73
C LYS A 258 -13.59 10.76 7.63
N TYR A 259 -12.37 11.29 7.58
CA TYR A 259 -11.19 10.76 8.24
C TYR A 259 -10.49 11.85 9.08
N PRO A 260 -11.16 12.37 10.12
CA PRO A 260 -10.69 13.55 10.87
C PRO A 260 -9.30 13.35 11.51
N ASP A 261 -8.94 12.11 11.84
CA ASP A 261 -7.67 11.80 12.52
C ASP A 261 -6.44 11.95 11.63
N ILE A 262 -6.62 11.99 10.31
CA ILE A 262 -5.51 12.15 9.35
C ILE A 262 -5.47 13.51 8.65
N VAL A 263 -6.53 14.32 8.74
CA VAL A 263 -6.67 15.57 7.98
C VAL A 263 -5.48 16.52 8.15
N ASN A 264 -4.98 16.65 9.38
CA ASN A 264 -3.89 17.59 9.71
C ASN A 264 -2.53 17.22 9.08
N ASN A 265 -2.38 15.98 8.63
CA ASN A 265 -1.15 15.45 8.05
C ASN A 265 -1.25 15.25 6.53
N LEU A 266 -2.41 15.59 5.93
CA LEU A 266 -2.60 15.53 4.48
C LEU A 266 -1.91 16.72 3.80
N LEU A 267 -0.88 16.46 2.99
CA LEU A 267 -0.02 17.49 2.39
C LEU A 267 -0.73 18.35 1.34
N PHE A 268 -1.80 17.85 0.74
CA PHE A 268 -2.56 18.59 -0.29
C PHE A 268 -3.66 19.50 0.28
N LEU A 269 -3.89 19.51 1.59
CA LEU A 269 -4.85 20.39 2.25
C LEU A 269 -4.20 21.49 3.10
N ASN A 270 -2.87 21.47 3.25
CA ASN A 270 -2.08 22.42 4.05
C ASN A 270 -1.25 23.34 3.19
#